data_1d69ec21ee6e1c8f6ec66619b33fd3f1
#
_entry.id   1d69ec21ee6e1c8f6ec66619b33fd3f1
#
_cell.length_a   1.000
_cell.length_b   1.000
_cell.length_c   1.000
_cell.angle_alpha   90.00
_cell.angle_beta   90.00
_cell.angle_gamma   90.00
#
_symmetry.space_group_name_H-M   'P 1'
#
loop_
_entity.id
_entity.type
_entity.pdbx_description
1 polymer ?
#
loop_
_entity_poly.entity_id
_entity_poly.type
_entity_poly.pdbx_seq_one_letter_code
_entity_poly.pdbx_strand_id
1 'polypeptide(L)'
;MEIQFHGKTALVTGAGSGIGEAIALDLAAAGATVVVADLKQEAAQKVADRIAAQGGKAAAVSGNVADPEVVKAQVAAAMANGGLHLLVNNAGIGGPSAPTGDYPLDGWNQVIGVNLNAVFYGLRFGIPAMLQSGGGAIVNMASILGSVGFANAPAYVAAKHAVVGLTKTAAQEYATQGIRINAVGPAFIDTPLLSDFDEAARNWLIAKHPAGRLGRAAEVSALVLFLLSGQAGFITGSYHLVDGGYTAL
;
A
#
# COMPACT_ATOMS: atom_id res chain seq x y z
N MET A 1 21.19 -7.64 9.63
CA MET A 1 21.26 -7.96 8.18
C MET A 1 20.58 -6.80 7.47
N GLU A 2 21.28 -6.10 6.60
CA GLU A 2 20.77 -4.88 5.93
C GLU A 2 19.94 -5.28 4.72
N ILE A 3 18.75 -4.67 4.54
CA ILE A 3 17.90 -4.88 3.37
C ILE A 3 18.37 -3.95 2.27
N GLN A 4 18.69 -4.49 1.09
CA GLN A 4 19.14 -3.74 -0.08
C GLN A 4 18.34 -4.14 -1.31
N PHE A 5 18.07 -3.13 -2.18
CA PHE A 5 17.30 -3.29 -3.42
C PHE A 5 18.03 -2.75 -4.65
N HIS A 6 19.36 -2.79 -4.65
CA HIS A 6 20.15 -2.33 -5.80
C HIS A 6 19.76 -3.05 -7.10
N GLY A 7 19.59 -2.29 -8.18
CA GLY A 7 19.16 -2.80 -9.48
C GLY A 7 17.68 -3.21 -9.55
N LYS A 8 16.88 -2.91 -8.50
CA LYS A 8 15.44 -3.16 -8.49
C LYS A 8 14.67 -1.86 -8.71
N THR A 9 13.56 -1.95 -9.42
CA THR A 9 12.61 -0.85 -9.58
C THR A 9 11.34 -1.17 -8.80
N ALA A 10 10.87 -0.20 -8.03
CA ALA A 10 9.66 -0.24 -7.24
C ALA A 10 8.59 0.70 -7.81
N LEU A 11 7.33 0.28 -7.78
CA LEU A 11 6.16 1.14 -7.97
C LEU A 11 5.39 1.21 -6.65
N VAL A 12 5.17 2.43 -6.15
CA VAL A 12 4.38 2.67 -4.93
C VAL A 12 3.22 3.59 -5.26
N THR A 13 1.97 3.14 -5.07
CA THR A 13 0.78 3.95 -5.29
C THR A 13 0.35 4.68 -4.02
N GLY A 14 -0.24 5.90 -4.16
CA GLY A 14 -0.54 6.77 -3.02
C GLY A 14 0.72 7.18 -2.25
N ALA A 15 1.81 7.42 -2.98
CA ALA A 15 3.15 7.64 -2.43
C ALA A 15 3.47 9.12 -2.18
N GLY A 16 2.55 10.04 -2.43
CA GLY A 16 2.73 11.47 -2.19
C GLY A 16 2.64 11.89 -0.73
N SER A 17 2.21 11.01 0.18
CA SER A 17 2.09 11.30 1.61
C SER A 17 2.04 10.03 2.47
N GLY A 18 2.16 10.21 3.80
CA GLY A 18 1.85 9.19 4.81
C GLY A 18 2.66 7.90 4.67
N ILE A 19 1.98 6.75 4.70
CA ILE A 19 2.62 5.42 4.62
C ILE A 19 3.33 5.24 3.28
N GLY A 20 2.68 5.62 2.17
CA GLY A 20 3.25 5.46 0.84
C GLY A 20 4.52 6.29 0.63
N GLU A 21 4.56 7.52 1.14
CA GLU A 21 5.74 8.38 1.12
C GLU A 21 6.89 7.75 1.94
N ALA A 22 6.61 7.26 3.14
CA ALA A 22 7.62 6.60 3.96
C ALA A 22 8.21 5.36 3.26
N ILE A 23 7.35 4.52 2.66
CA ILE A 23 7.79 3.35 1.90
C ILE A 23 8.66 3.76 0.70
N ALA A 24 8.26 4.79 -0.05
CA ALA A 24 9.00 5.25 -1.21
C ALA A 24 10.41 5.76 -0.83
N LEU A 25 10.50 6.54 0.24
CA LEU A 25 11.77 7.05 0.76
C LEU A 25 12.68 5.93 1.25
N ASP A 26 12.16 4.98 2.02
CA ASP A 26 12.93 3.87 2.58
C ASP A 26 13.39 2.89 1.47
N LEU A 27 12.56 2.61 0.46
CA LEU A 27 12.95 1.82 -0.72
C LEU A 27 14.10 2.48 -1.50
N ALA A 28 14.03 3.80 -1.69
CA ALA A 28 15.09 4.55 -2.35
C ALA A 28 16.38 4.56 -1.53
N ALA A 29 16.29 4.75 -0.21
CA ALA A 29 17.43 4.68 0.70
C ALA A 29 18.07 3.28 0.70
N ALA A 30 17.27 2.22 0.48
CA ALA A 30 17.75 0.85 0.31
C ALA A 30 18.25 0.53 -1.13
N GLY A 31 18.37 1.54 -2.00
CA GLY A 31 18.99 1.43 -3.33
C GLY A 31 18.05 1.10 -4.49
N ALA A 32 16.73 1.09 -4.28
CA ALA A 32 15.77 0.91 -5.37
C ALA A 32 15.63 2.19 -6.23
N THR A 33 15.32 2.02 -7.51
CA THR A 33 14.70 3.08 -8.32
C THR A 33 13.20 3.09 -8.01
N VAL A 34 12.61 4.24 -7.64
CA VAL A 34 11.23 4.30 -7.19
C VAL A 34 10.34 5.10 -8.15
N VAL A 35 9.30 4.47 -8.66
CA VAL A 35 8.20 5.19 -9.32
C VAL A 35 7.19 5.58 -8.23
N VAL A 36 7.16 6.88 -7.94
CA VAL A 36 6.28 7.51 -6.95
C VAL A 36 4.97 7.87 -7.65
N ALA A 37 3.90 7.11 -7.39
CA ALA A 37 2.59 7.34 -8.00
C ALA A 37 1.62 7.93 -6.99
N ASP A 38 0.94 9.01 -7.36
CA ASP A 38 -0.10 9.64 -6.52
C ASP A 38 -1.23 10.23 -7.39
N LEU A 39 -2.36 10.55 -6.78
CA LEU A 39 -3.44 11.26 -7.47
C LEU A 39 -2.98 12.64 -7.94
N LYS A 40 -2.16 13.33 -7.12
CA LYS A 40 -1.67 14.69 -7.33
C LYS A 40 -0.21 14.66 -7.81
N GLN A 41 0.04 15.17 -9.02
CA GLN A 41 1.40 15.24 -9.59
C GLN A 41 2.38 15.98 -8.68
N GLU A 42 1.95 17.07 -8.06
CA GLU A 42 2.79 17.87 -7.17
C GLU A 42 3.24 17.07 -5.92
N ALA A 43 2.34 16.25 -5.36
CA ALA A 43 2.65 15.41 -4.21
C ALA A 43 3.67 14.31 -4.58
N ALA A 44 3.46 13.63 -5.71
CA ALA A 44 4.38 12.64 -6.23
C ALA A 44 5.76 13.27 -6.54
N GLN A 45 5.79 14.44 -7.19
CA GLN A 45 7.02 15.12 -7.54
C GLN A 45 7.82 15.55 -6.31
N LYS A 46 7.15 16.10 -5.29
CA LYS A 46 7.81 16.48 -4.03
C LYS A 46 8.55 15.31 -3.37
N VAL A 47 7.97 14.12 -3.39
CA VAL A 47 8.62 12.91 -2.84
C VAL A 47 9.76 12.46 -3.74
N ALA A 48 9.59 12.49 -5.07
CA ALA A 48 10.65 12.17 -6.02
C ALA A 48 11.86 13.12 -5.88
N ASP A 49 11.61 14.43 -5.70
CA ASP A 49 12.66 15.42 -5.48
C ASP A 49 13.41 15.18 -4.16
N ARG A 50 12.70 14.78 -3.10
CA ARG A 50 13.34 14.39 -1.83
C ARG A 50 14.23 13.17 -1.98
N ILE A 51 13.79 12.16 -2.73
CA ILE A 51 14.60 10.99 -3.05
C ILE A 51 15.87 11.41 -3.82
N ALA A 52 15.73 12.25 -4.83
CA ALA A 52 16.85 12.75 -5.62
C ALA A 52 17.84 13.58 -4.78
N ALA A 53 17.34 14.43 -3.88
CA ALA A 53 18.18 15.22 -2.97
C ALA A 53 19.00 14.34 -2.00
N GLN A 54 18.56 13.11 -1.73
CA GLN A 54 19.28 12.11 -0.92
C GLN A 54 20.17 11.18 -1.77
N GLY A 55 20.33 11.46 -3.07
CA GLY A 55 21.15 10.66 -3.98
C GLY A 55 20.46 9.42 -4.54
N GLY A 56 19.18 9.22 -4.26
CA GLY A 56 18.36 8.13 -4.81
C GLY A 56 17.84 8.42 -6.22
N LYS A 57 17.16 7.43 -6.81
CA LYS A 57 16.54 7.55 -8.14
C LYS A 57 15.04 7.43 -8.02
N ALA A 58 14.31 8.39 -8.56
CA ALA A 58 12.84 8.34 -8.59
C ALA A 58 12.27 8.98 -9.85
N ALA A 59 11.06 8.55 -10.22
CA ALA A 59 10.21 9.17 -11.23
C ALA A 59 8.82 9.41 -10.62
N ALA A 60 8.25 10.60 -10.84
CA ALA A 60 6.91 10.92 -10.38
C ALA A 60 5.88 10.68 -11.49
N VAL A 61 4.79 10.01 -11.17
CA VAL A 61 3.65 9.81 -12.07
C VAL A 61 2.34 10.08 -11.32
N SER A 62 1.32 10.57 -12.03
CA SER A 62 0.05 10.89 -11.38
C SER A 62 -1.14 10.23 -12.06
N GLY A 63 -2.25 10.17 -11.33
CA GLY A 63 -3.54 9.76 -11.83
C GLY A 63 -4.37 8.98 -10.82
N ASN A 64 -5.66 8.86 -11.12
CA ASN A 64 -6.60 8.15 -10.28
C ASN A 64 -6.47 6.64 -10.48
N VAL A 65 -6.02 5.92 -9.47
CA VAL A 65 -5.85 4.45 -9.51
C VAL A 65 -7.15 3.66 -9.68
N ALA A 66 -8.31 4.30 -9.50
CA ALA A 66 -9.60 3.69 -9.82
C ALA A 66 -9.82 3.54 -11.35
N ASP A 67 -8.98 4.19 -12.18
CA ASP A 67 -8.95 4.01 -13.63
C ASP A 67 -7.89 2.98 -14.00
N PRO A 68 -8.26 1.84 -14.65
CA PRO A 68 -7.32 0.80 -15.03
C PRO A 68 -6.25 1.27 -16.01
N GLU A 69 -6.54 2.21 -16.91
CA GLU A 69 -5.54 2.72 -17.87
C GLU A 69 -4.48 3.57 -17.17
N VAL A 70 -4.82 4.27 -16.09
CA VAL A 70 -3.85 4.98 -15.24
C VAL A 70 -2.89 4.00 -14.57
N VAL A 71 -3.41 2.93 -13.96
CA VAL A 71 -2.56 1.91 -13.32
C VAL A 71 -1.65 1.21 -14.34
N LYS A 72 -2.17 0.93 -15.53
CA LYS A 72 -1.38 0.38 -16.63
C LYS A 72 -0.24 1.32 -17.06
N ALA A 73 -0.51 2.63 -17.15
CA ALA A 73 0.51 3.63 -17.44
C ALA A 73 1.57 3.74 -16.31
N GLN A 74 1.17 3.65 -15.05
CA GLN A 74 2.09 3.62 -13.91
C GLN A 74 3.02 2.40 -13.95
N VAL A 75 2.49 1.23 -14.30
CA VAL A 75 3.30 0.01 -14.51
C VAL A 75 4.25 0.19 -15.69
N ALA A 76 3.80 0.78 -16.79
CA ALA A 76 4.66 1.07 -17.96
C ALA A 76 5.80 2.04 -17.59
N ALA A 77 5.54 3.01 -16.73
CA ALA A 77 6.59 3.90 -16.21
C ALA A 77 7.65 3.14 -15.40
N ALA A 78 7.25 2.15 -14.59
CA ALA A 78 8.22 1.30 -13.89
C ALA A 78 9.06 0.48 -14.87
N MET A 79 8.43 -0.10 -15.90
CA MET A 79 9.13 -0.86 -16.95
C MET A 79 10.15 0.00 -17.70
N ALA A 80 9.83 1.27 -17.99
CA ALA A 80 10.75 2.22 -18.63
C ALA A 80 11.94 2.62 -17.72
N ASN A 81 11.80 2.44 -16.40
CA ASN A 81 12.84 2.72 -15.40
C ASN A 81 13.63 1.47 -14.96
N GLY A 82 13.66 0.42 -15.78
CA GLY A 82 14.51 -0.77 -15.55
C GLY A 82 13.76 -2.04 -15.17
N GLY A 83 12.43 -2.10 -15.37
CA GLY A 83 11.59 -3.25 -15.04
C GLY A 83 10.67 -2.98 -13.85
N LEU A 84 9.83 -3.95 -13.49
CA LEU A 84 9.03 -3.91 -12.27
C LEU A 84 9.40 -5.12 -11.40
N HIS A 85 10.00 -4.86 -10.24
CA HIS A 85 10.48 -5.89 -9.33
C HIS A 85 9.74 -5.85 -7.98
N LEU A 86 9.32 -4.66 -7.56
CA LEU A 86 8.65 -4.41 -6.29
C LEU A 86 7.38 -3.58 -6.55
N LEU A 87 6.23 -4.06 -6.07
CA LEU A 87 4.97 -3.33 -6.21
C LEU A 87 4.32 -3.15 -4.83
N VAL A 88 3.96 -1.91 -4.51
CA VAL A 88 3.18 -1.61 -3.31
C VAL A 88 1.86 -0.96 -3.72
N ASN A 89 0.78 -1.72 -3.65
CA ASN A 89 -0.57 -1.25 -3.83
C ASN A 89 -1.04 -0.60 -2.52
N ASN A 90 -0.68 0.69 -2.34
CA ASN A 90 -0.91 1.40 -1.07
C ASN A 90 -2.03 2.44 -1.15
N ALA A 91 -2.36 2.98 -2.32
CA ALA A 91 -3.41 3.98 -2.46
C ALA A 91 -4.72 3.56 -1.78
N GLY A 92 -5.35 4.49 -1.05
CA GLY A 92 -6.58 4.22 -0.33
C GLY A 92 -7.24 5.48 0.22
N ILE A 93 -8.54 5.40 0.44
CA ILE A 93 -9.38 6.47 1.02
C ILE A 93 -10.28 5.90 2.10
N GLY A 94 -10.66 6.73 3.11
CA GLY A 94 -11.58 6.33 4.16
C GLY A 94 -13.03 6.18 3.70
N GLY A 95 -13.47 7.09 2.86
CA GLY A 95 -14.87 7.20 2.42
C GLY A 95 -15.77 7.91 3.44
N PRO A 96 -17.08 8.02 3.15
CA PRO A 96 -18.07 8.57 4.07
C PRO A 96 -18.19 7.73 5.36
N SER A 97 -18.65 8.38 6.43
CA SER A 97 -18.99 7.71 7.69
C SER A 97 -20.50 7.65 7.83
N ALA A 98 -21.08 6.46 7.66
CA ALA A 98 -22.53 6.24 7.80
C ALA A 98 -22.83 4.76 8.10
N PRO A 99 -23.92 4.43 8.81
CA PRO A 99 -24.41 3.07 8.99
C PRO A 99 -24.65 2.37 7.65
N THR A 100 -24.56 1.05 7.63
CA THR A 100 -24.70 0.25 6.40
C THR A 100 -26.00 0.52 5.64
N GLY A 101 -27.14 0.69 6.36
CA GLY A 101 -28.44 0.94 5.74
C GLY A 101 -28.58 2.33 5.10
N ASP A 102 -27.75 3.29 5.53
CA ASP A 102 -27.78 4.69 5.06
C ASP A 102 -26.52 5.07 4.29
N TYR A 103 -25.62 4.10 4.01
CA TYR A 103 -24.35 4.38 3.37
C TYR A 103 -24.56 4.83 1.91
N PRO A 104 -24.01 6.00 1.48
CA PRO A 104 -24.25 6.53 0.14
C PRO A 104 -23.62 5.64 -0.94
N LEU A 105 -24.39 5.30 -1.98
CA LEU A 105 -23.96 4.42 -3.06
C LEU A 105 -22.75 4.95 -3.82
N ASP A 106 -22.67 6.26 -4.05
CA ASP A 106 -21.50 6.88 -4.71
C ASP A 106 -20.25 6.76 -3.83
N GLY A 107 -20.39 6.93 -2.51
CA GLY A 107 -19.31 6.71 -1.55
C GLY A 107 -18.84 5.26 -1.54
N TRP A 108 -19.77 4.31 -1.62
CA TRP A 108 -19.45 2.89 -1.78
C TRP A 108 -18.62 2.64 -3.04
N ASN A 109 -19.11 3.09 -4.20
CA ASN A 109 -18.43 2.89 -5.48
C ASN A 109 -17.03 3.53 -5.48
N GLN A 110 -16.89 4.73 -4.91
CA GLN A 110 -15.61 5.41 -4.81
C GLN A 110 -14.61 4.63 -3.95
N VAL A 111 -15.03 4.15 -2.76
CA VAL A 111 -14.16 3.38 -1.87
C VAL A 111 -13.78 2.05 -2.48
N ILE A 112 -14.70 1.31 -3.08
CA ILE A 112 -14.42 0.05 -3.78
C ILE A 112 -13.50 0.29 -4.97
N GLY A 113 -13.72 1.36 -5.73
CA GLY A 113 -12.85 1.73 -6.87
C GLY A 113 -11.39 1.91 -6.46
N VAL A 114 -11.14 2.69 -5.40
CA VAL A 114 -9.79 3.02 -4.96
C VAL A 114 -9.18 1.93 -4.09
N ASN A 115 -9.93 1.35 -3.12
CA ASN A 115 -9.33 0.47 -2.12
C ASN A 115 -9.28 -1.00 -2.54
N LEU A 116 -10.09 -1.41 -3.54
CA LEU A 116 -10.14 -2.79 -4.02
C LEU A 116 -9.80 -2.91 -5.50
N ASN A 117 -10.54 -2.22 -6.38
CA ASN A 117 -10.32 -2.37 -7.83
C ASN A 117 -8.92 -1.94 -8.23
N ALA A 118 -8.38 -0.87 -7.64
CA ALA A 118 -7.00 -0.43 -7.90
C ALA A 118 -5.97 -1.49 -7.50
N VAL A 119 -6.18 -2.21 -6.40
CA VAL A 119 -5.30 -3.34 -6.00
C VAL A 119 -5.38 -4.46 -7.04
N PHE A 120 -6.58 -4.79 -7.51
CA PHE A 120 -6.74 -5.76 -8.60
C PHE A 120 -6.05 -5.29 -9.88
N TYR A 121 -6.19 -4.01 -10.27
CA TYR A 121 -5.49 -3.47 -11.45
C TYR A 121 -3.97 -3.51 -11.29
N GLY A 122 -3.45 -3.18 -10.10
CA GLY A 122 -2.03 -3.33 -9.78
C GLY A 122 -1.54 -4.77 -9.97
N LEU A 123 -2.28 -5.76 -9.50
CA LEU A 123 -1.98 -7.18 -9.72
C LEU A 123 -2.11 -7.54 -11.21
N ARG A 124 -3.22 -7.14 -11.86
CA ARG A 124 -3.54 -7.48 -13.27
C ARG A 124 -2.47 -7.01 -14.25
N PHE A 125 -1.93 -5.81 -14.04
CA PHE A 125 -0.91 -5.24 -14.94
C PHE A 125 0.51 -5.45 -14.40
N GLY A 126 0.69 -5.45 -13.09
CA GLY A 126 2.01 -5.60 -12.45
C GLY A 126 2.56 -7.01 -12.57
N ILE A 127 1.75 -8.06 -12.39
CA ILE A 127 2.23 -9.45 -12.46
C ILE A 127 2.87 -9.78 -13.81
N PRO A 128 2.23 -9.53 -14.97
CA PRO A 128 2.88 -9.77 -16.26
C PRO A 128 4.19 -8.98 -16.45
N ALA A 129 4.24 -7.73 -15.99
CA ALA A 129 5.43 -6.89 -16.03
C ALA A 129 6.57 -7.46 -15.14
N MET A 130 6.22 -7.96 -13.94
CA MET A 130 7.18 -8.62 -13.05
C MET A 130 7.71 -9.92 -13.65
N LEU A 131 6.89 -10.73 -14.29
CA LEU A 131 7.33 -11.94 -14.97
C LEU A 131 8.35 -11.63 -16.07
N GLN A 132 8.14 -10.56 -16.84
CA GLN A 132 9.11 -10.05 -17.82
C GLN A 132 10.41 -9.56 -17.17
N SER A 133 10.36 -9.10 -15.92
CA SER A 133 11.50 -8.62 -15.16
C SER A 133 12.21 -9.72 -14.34
N GLY A 134 11.79 -10.98 -14.49
CA GLY A 134 12.39 -12.12 -13.79
C GLY A 134 11.81 -12.42 -12.41
N GLY A 135 10.59 -11.96 -12.12
CA GLY A 135 9.91 -12.15 -10.82
C GLY A 135 9.99 -10.94 -9.90
N GLY A 136 9.50 -11.10 -8.67
CA GLY A 136 9.50 -9.99 -7.73
C GLY A 136 8.66 -10.20 -6.48
N ALA A 137 8.31 -9.08 -5.81
CA ALA A 137 7.47 -9.12 -4.62
C ALA A 137 6.42 -8.01 -4.64
N ILE A 138 5.22 -8.34 -4.19
CA ILE A 138 4.07 -7.43 -4.12
C ILE A 138 3.60 -7.34 -2.67
N VAL A 139 3.36 -6.13 -2.20
CA VAL A 139 2.65 -5.86 -0.94
C VAL A 139 1.37 -5.10 -1.24
N ASN A 140 0.25 -5.67 -0.82
CA ASN A 140 -1.06 -5.05 -0.87
C ASN A 140 -1.37 -4.42 0.50
N MET A 141 -1.64 -3.11 0.53
CA MET A 141 -2.00 -2.42 1.77
C MET A 141 -3.47 -2.72 2.11
N ALA A 142 -3.67 -3.66 3.04
CA ALA A 142 -4.96 -3.92 3.65
C ALA A 142 -5.22 -2.92 4.81
N SER A 143 -5.61 -3.40 5.97
CA SER A 143 -5.85 -2.66 7.22
C SER A 143 -6.17 -3.70 8.30
N ILE A 144 -6.10 -3.38 9.59
CA ILE A 144 -6.76 -4.19 10.63
C ILE A 144 -8.22 -4.49 10.27
N LEU A 145 -8.87 -3.58 9.54
CA LEU A 145 -10.24 -3.73 9.03
C LEU A 145 -10.36 -4.73 7.86
N GLY A 146 -9.31 -5.48 7.59
CA GLY A 146 -9.31 -6.71 6.78
C GLY A 146 -9.56 -7.97 7.62
N SER A 147 -9.68 -7.86 8.95
CA SER A 147 -9.97 -8.96 9.88
C SER A 147 -11.04 -8.64 10.91
N VAL A 148 -11.29 -7.35 11.19
CA VAL A 148 -12.32 -6.91 12.13
C VAL A 148 -13.26 -5.89 11.49
N GLY A 149 -14.47 -5.73 12.06
CA GLY A 149 -15.42 -4.70 11.65
C GLY A 149 -15.10 -3.34 12.27
N PHE A 150 -15.65 -2.29 11.66
CA PHE A 150 -15.64 -0.93 12.19
C PHE A 150 -16.97 -0.26 11.83
N ALA A 151 -17.69 0.21 12.83
CA ALA A 151 -18.99 0.84 12.62
C ALA A 151 -18.86 2.06 11.70
N ASN A 152 -19.87 2.28 10.88
CA ASN A 152 -19.97 3.38 9.93
C ASN A 152 -18.94 3.38 8.76
N ALA A 153 -18.22 2.27 8.54
CA ALA A 153 -17.25 2.15 7.45
C ALA A 153 -17.46 0.89 6.59
N PRO A 154 -18.69 0.54 6.15
CA PRO A 154 -18.97 -0.74 5.50
C PRO A 154 -18.18 -0.94 4.20
N ALA A 155 -18.04 0.06 3.36
CA ALA A 155 -17.31 -0.04 2.10
C ALA A 155 -15.80 -0.26 2.33
N TYR A 156 -15.21 0.45 3.30
CA TYR A 156 -13.81 0.29 3.63
C TYR A 156 -13.50 -1.09 4.20
N VAL A 157 -14.32 -1.56 5.16
CA VAL A 157 -14.20 -2.89 5.77
C VAL A 157 -14.33 -3.98 4.70
N ALA A 158 -15.35 -3.91 3.84
CA ALA A 158 -15.55 -4.85 2.75
C ALA A 158 -14.33 -4.88 1.79
N ALA A 159 -13.86 -3.71 1.36
CA ALA A 159 -12.70 -3.61 0.48
C ALA A 159 -11.44 -4.24 1.10
N LYS A 160 -11.15 -3.95 2.38
CA LYS A 160 -9.92 -4.43 3.04
C LYS A 160 -9.97 -5.94 3.33
N HIS A 161 -11.13 -6.52 3.62
CA HIS A 161 -11.32 -7.98 3.67
C HIS A 161 -11.09 -8.62 2.29
N ALA A 162 -11.64 -8.01 1.23
CA ALA A 162 -11.46 -8.51 -0.13
C ALA A 162 -9.99 -8.46 -0.58
N VAL A 163 -9.22 -7.42 -0.21
CA VAL A 163 -7.78 -7.33 -0.49
C VAL A 163 -7.02 -8.51 0.14
N VAL A 164 -7.35 -8.91 1.36
CA VAL A 164 -6.74 -10.10 2.00
C VAL A 164 -7.05 -11.37 1.22
N GLY A 165 -8.30 -11.55 0.79
CA GLY A 165 -8.71 -12.70 -0.05
C GLY A 165 -7.98 -12.73 -1.39
N LEU A 166 -7.96 -11.58 -2.10
CA LEU A 166 -7.28 -11.43 -3.39
C LEU A 166 -5.77 -11.70 -3.29
N THR A 167 -5.13 -11.25 -2.20
CA THR A 167 -3.71 -11.52 -1.92
C THR A 167 -3.42 -13.01 -1.83
N LYS A 168 -4.27 -13.77 -1.12
CA LYS A 168 -4.12 -15.22 -0.96
C LYS A 168 -4.24 -15.96 -2.31
N THR A 169 -5.24 -15.59 -3.09
CA THR A 169 -5.47 -16.19 -4.41
C THR A 169 -4.29 -15.94 -5.35
N ALA A 170 -3.91 -14.68 -5.54
CA ALA A 170 -2.81 -14.33 -6.42
C ALA A 170 -1.46 -14.94 -5.97
N ALA A 171 -1.23 -15.05 -4.66
CA ALA A 171 -0.02 -15.70 -4.15
C ALA A 171 0.07 -17.19 -4.54
N GLN A 172 -1.04 -17.92 -4.48
CA GLN A 172 -1.09 -19.33 -4.90
C GLN A 172 -0.84 -19.50 -6.41
N GLU A 173 -1.36 -18.59 -7.22
CA GLU A 173 -1.25 -18.64 -8.67
C GLU A 173 0.18 -18.40 -9.19
N TYR A 174 0.95 -17.52 -8.47
CA TYR A 174 2.23 -17.03 -9.00
C TYR A 174 3.47 -17.38 -8.16
N ALA A 175 3.33 -18.10 -7.04
CA ALA A 175 4.47 -18.48 -6.20
C ALA A 175 5.53 -19.30 -6.95
N THR A 176 5.12 -20.27 -7.76
CA THR A 176 6.03 -21.09 -8.58
C THR A 176 6.68 -20.33 -9.73
N GLN A 177 6.19 -19.13 -10.04
CA GLN A 177 6.70 -18.25 -11.08
C GLN A 177 7.61 -17.15 -10.51
N GLY A 178 8.04 -17.28 -9.24
CA GLY A 178 8.98 -16.36 -8.61
C GLY A 178 8.38 -15.03 -8.16
N ILE A 179 7.04 -14.95 -7.98
CA ILE A 179 6.39 -13.75 -7.44
C ILE A 179 5.80 -14.07 -6.06
N ARG A 180 6.22 -13.31 -5.04
CA ARG A 180 5.64 -13.36 -3.70
C ARG A 180 4.65 -12.22 -3.52
N ILE A 181 3.49 -12.50 -2.94
CA ILE A 181 2.41 -11.52 -2.78
C ILE A 181 1.90 -11.63 -1.34
N ASN A 182 2.00 -10.53 -0.59
CA ASN A 182 1.57 -10.47 0.80
C ASN A 182 0.70 -9.24 1.07
N ALA A 183 -0.05 -9.25 2.15
CA ALA A 183 -0.81 -8.11 2.62
C ALA A 183 -0.27 -7.60 3.96
N VAL A 184 -0.30 -6.27 4.13
CA VAL A 184 0.01 -5.61 5.40
C VAL A 184 -1.26 -4.93 5.92
N GLY A 185 -1.56 -5.11 7.20
CA GLY A 185 -2.72 -4.55 7.89
C GLY A 185 -2.33 -3.56 8.96
N PRO A 186 -2.09 -2.29 8.63
CA PRO A 186 -1.90 -1.27 9.64
C PRO A 186 -3.18 -1.03 10.44
N ALA A 187 -3.02 -0.67 11.72
CA ALA A 187 -4.08 -0.04 12.49
C ALA A 187 -4.12 1.47 12.19
N PHE A 188 -4.43 2.28 13.18
CA PHE A 188 -4.47 3.74 13.02
C PHE A 188 -3.05 4.29 13.09
N ILE A 189 -2.58 4.80 11.96
CA ILE A 189 -1.24 5.36 11.77
C ILE A 189 -1.35 6.89 11.70
N ASP A 190 -0.48 7.60 12.41
CA ASP A 190 -0.43 9.05 12.40
C ASP A 190 0.03 9.57 11.04
N THR A 191 -0.94 9.88 10.19
CA THR A 191 -0.78 10.31 8.79
C THR A 191 -1.86 11.33 8.43
N PRO A 192 -1.74 12.02 7.28
CA PRO A 192 -2.77 12.94 6.81
C PRO A 192 -4.17 12.32 6.65
N LEU A 193 -4.29 11.00 6.55
CA LEU A 193 -5.59 10.32 6.52
C LEU A 193 -6.41 10.53 7.81
N LEU A 194 -5.75 10.85 8.92
CA LEU A 194 -6.38 11.13 10.22
C LEU A 194 -6.43 12.63 10.55
N SER A 195 -6.16 13.53 9.58
CA SER A 195 -6.15 14.98 9.81
C SER A 195 -7.49 15.54 10.27
N ASP A 196 -8.59 14.93 9.82
CA ASP A 196 -9.95 15.39 10.11
C ASP A 196 -10.50 14.90 11.46
N PHE A 197 -9.74 14.05 12.16
CA PHE A 197 -10.09 13.60 13.50
C PHE A 197 -9.70 14.68 14.54
N ASP A 198 -10.67 15.09 15.33
CA ASP A 198 -10.43 15.97 16.46
C ASP A 198 -9.65 15.25 17.59
N GLU A 199 -9.25 15.99 18.62
CA GLU A 199 -8.46 15.45 19.72
C GLU A 199 -9.20 14.33 20.48
N ALA A 200 -10.51 14.45 20.66
CA ALA A 200 -11.31 13.44 21.35
C ALA A 200 -11.34 12.12 20.57
N ALA A 201 -11.57 12.21 19.25
CA ALA A 201 -11.54 11.04 18.35
C ALA A 201 -10.14 10.41 18.30
N ARG A 202 -9.07 11.22 18.23
CA ARG A 202 -7.68 10.72 18.28
C ARG A 202 -7.38 10.01 19.59
N ASN A 203 -7.77 10.57 20.73
CA ASN A 203 -7.59 9.95 22.04
C ASN A 203 -8.38 8.64 22.18
N TRP A 204 -9.60 8.60 21.64
CA TRP A 204 -10.39 7.38 21.56
C TRP A 204 -9.69 6.29 20.73
N LEU A 205 -9.13 6.64 19.58
CA LEU A 205 -8.35 5.71 18.75
C LEU A 205 -7.10 5.22 19.50
N ILE A 206 -6.36 6.10 20.17
CA ILE A 206 -5.19 5.74 20.99
C ILE A 206 -5.56 4.71 22.04
N ALA A 207 -6.66 4.94 22.77
CA ALA A 207 -7.13 4.02 23.83
C ALA A 207 -7.51 2.62 23.32
N LYS A 208 -7.75 2.46 22.01
CA LYS A 208 -8.01 1.16 21.38
C LYS A 208 -6.73 0.35 21.12
N HIS A 209 -5.55 0.97 21.21
CA HIS A 209 -4.30 0.27 21.00
C HIS A 209 -3.64 -0.06 22.36
N PRO A 210 -3.41 -1.34 22.67
CA PRO A 210 -2.64 -1.73 23.87
C PRO A 210 -1.26 -1.05 23.96
N ALA A 211 -0.66 -0.71 22.81
CA ALA A 211 0.59 0.07 22.77
C ALA A 211 0.46 1.51 23.26
N GLY A 212 -0.74 2.02 23.55
CA GLY A 212 -1.01 3.35 24.13
C GLY A 212 -0.71 4.54 23.20
N ARG A 213 -0.61 4.29 21.88
CA ARG A 213 -0.32 5.33 20.88
C ARG A 213 -0.80 4.91 19.49
N LEU A 214 -0.89 5.86 18.57
CA LEU A 214 -0.98 5.59 17.15
C LEU A 214 0.34 5.02 16.61
N GLY A 215 0.27 4.25 15.53
CA GLY A 215 1.44 3.80 14.80
C GLY A 215 2.11 4.94 14.02
N ARG A 216 3.35 4.73 13.59
CA ARG A 216 4.08 5.64 12.70
C ARG A 216 4.24 5.01 11.33
N ALA A 217 4.25 5.84 10.27
CA ALA A 217 4.43 5.37 8.89
C ALA A 217 5.71 4.54 8.71
N ALA A 218 6.79 4.88 9.38
CA ALA A 218 8.05 4.14 9.36
C ALA A 218 7.93 2.71 9.94
N GLU A 219 7.02 2.47 10.90
CA GLU A 219 6.80 1.13 11.47
C GLU A 219 6.09 0.21 10.46
N VAL A 220 5.21 0.78 9.63
CA VAL A 220 4.59 0.05 8.52
C VAL A 220 5.60 -0.18 7.40
N SER A 221 6.36 0.85 7.04
CA SER A 221 7.39 0.78 6.01
C SER A 221 8.42 -0.31 6.30
N ALA A 222 8.89 -0.44 7.54
CA ALA A 222 9.85 -1.46 7.94
C ALA A 222 9.37 -2.90 7.62
N LEU A 223 8.10 -3.21 7.91
CA LEU A 223 7.52 -4.51 7.56
C LEU A 223 7.36 -4.67 6.04
N VAL A 224 6.94 -3.62 5.33
CA VAL A 224 6.80 -3.66 3.87
C VAL A 224 8.15 -3.96 3.21
N LEU A 225 9.22 -3.28 3.59
CA LEU A 225 10.55 -3.55 3.06
C LEU A 225 11.01 -4.97 3.36
N PHE A 226 10.78 -5.48 4.57
CA PHE A 226 11.07 -6.86 4.90
C PHE A 226 10.34 -7.84 3.99
N LEU A 227 9.02 -7.67 3.79
CA LEU A 227 8.21 -8.54 2.95
C LEU A 227 8.60 -8.47 1.46
N LEU A 228 9.08 -7.32 0.99
CA LEU A 228 9.58 -7.14 -0.37
C LEU A 228 10.97 -7.75 -0.55
N SER A 229 11.76 -7.89 0.51
CA SER A 229 13.14 -8.36 0.46
C SER A 229 13.28 -9.87 0.26
N GLY A 230 14.46 -10.31 -0.12
CA GLY A 230 14.81 -11.74 -0.19
C GLY A 230 14.80 -12.46 1.17
N GLN A 231 14.82 -11.71 2.29
CA GLN A 231 14.74 -12.30 3.64
C GLN A 231 13.34 -12.90 3.91
N ALA A 232 12.29 -12.44 3.21
CA ALA A 232 10.95 -12.99 3.26
C ALA A 232 10.71 -14.07 2.17
N GLY A 233 11.76 -14.79 1.73
CA GLY A 233 11.73 -15.72 0.60
C GLY A 233 10.69 -16.85 0.70
N PHE A 234 10.29 -17.23 1.91
CA PHE A 234 9.27 -18.29 2.14
C PHE A 234 7.95 -17.72 2.67
N ILE A 235 7.73 -16.39 2.57
CA ILE A 235 6.51 -15.71 3.00
C ILE A 235 5.74 -15.25 1.77
N THR A 236 4.61 -15.90 1.47
CA THR A 236 3.66 -15.50 0.41
C THR A 236 2.24 -15.90 0.78
N GLY A 237 1.24 -15.14 0.33
CA GLY A 237 -0.17 -15.34 0.67
C GLY A 237 -0.53 -14.94 2.10
N SER A 238 0.37 -14.30 2.81
CA SER A 238 0.24 -13.99 4.22
C SER A 238 -0.30 -12.57 4.44
N TYR A 239 -1.02 -12.39 5.56
CA TYR A 239 -1.53 -11.11 6.00
C TYR A 239 -0.91 -10.78 7.36
N HIS A 240 -0.17 -9.68 7.42
CA HIS A 240 0.62 -9.27 8.59
C HIS A 240 0.11 -7.97 9.17
N LEU A 241 -0.17 -7.98 10.46
CA LEU A 241 -0.66 -6.80 11.19
C LEU A 241 0.49 -5.92 11.69
N VAL A 242 0.27 -4.60 11.67
CA VAL A 242 1.10 -3.57 12.31
C VAL A 242 0.14 -2.69 13.10
N ASP A 243 -0.27 -3.17 14.27
CA ASP A 243 -1.48 -2.68 14.91
C ASP A 243 -1.38 -2.32 16.40
N GLY A 244 -0.20 -2.41 17.00
CA GLY A 244 0.00 -2.11 18.41
C GLY A 244 -0.88 -2.93 19.36
N GLY A 245 -1.30 -4.14 18.90
CA GLY A 245 -2.16 -5.05 19.65
C GLY A 245 -3.68 -4.78 19.51
N TYR A 246 -4.09 -3.90 18.60
CA TYR A 246 -5.52 -3.55 18.41
C TYR A 246 -6.41 -4.77 18.18
N THR A 247 -5.96 -5.75 17.42
CA THR A 247 -6.74 -6.95 17.08
C THR A 247 -6.48 -8.14 18.00
N ALA A 248 -5.63 -7.99 19.01
CA ALA A 248 -5.29 -9.05 19.96
C ALA A 248 -6.30 -9.15 21.14
N LEU A 249 -7.30 -8.26 21.17
CA LEU A 249 -8.32 -8.17 22.24
C LEU A 249 -9.61 -8.88 21.82
#